data_46f46b6f95b61f39045081198c5ac2da
#
_entry.id   46f46b6f95b61f39045081198c5ac2da
#
_cell.length_a   1.000
_cell.length_b   1.000
_cell.length_c   1.000
_cell.angle_alpha   90.00
_cell.angle_beta   90.00
_cell.angle_gamma   90.00
#
_symmetry.space_group_name_H-M   'P 1'
#
loop_
_entity.id
_entity.type
_entity.pdbx_description
1 polymer ?
#
loop_
_entity_poly.entity_id
_entity_poly.type
_entity_poly.pdbx_seq_one_letter_code
_entity_poly.pdbx_strand_id
1 'polypeptide(L)'
;MFSAGESSGDQHAANMFKELQKQLPDVEGLGMGGAKMQQAGVDIRFDSSNIAVIGLVEVLKHYGEIHAALKLMKNQLVSERPDLLVCVDYKEFNLKLARFAKLQGLKVLFYVSPQVWAWRPGRVVTYGKAIDMMAVIFPFEMAYYQAENVPVTYVGHPSVDKVHPLHSKAEDYANFSLTTESPVVGLLPGSRVNEIKRMLPVMLAAAEKLLQSNKMMQFVLPQADSISDELLQSYLQASPANITVIKNQPYDVIQCCDAIMTTSGTASLEIAILQTPMVIAYRLSAITYFFAKYLVNTKFIGLPNIIAGKGIVKELIQQDVTVEKLAAEVKQILDDKDYRQTMLNELAIVKEKLGQGGGSKNMADLAVTMLNS
;
A
#
# COMPACT_ATOMS: atom_id res chain seq x y z
N MET A 1 -16.33 -18.56 2.71
CA MET A 1 -15.14 -18.75 3.60
C MET A 1 -14.04 -17.78 3.22
N PHE A 2 -13.32 -17.19 4.19
CA PHE A 2 -12.25 -16.22 3.96
C PHE A 2 -10.89 -16.75 4.41
N SER A 3 -9.81 -16.33 3.76
CA SER A 3 -8.44 -16.58 4.16
C SER A 3 -7.59 -15.32 3.99
N ALA A 4 -7.34 -14.63 5.11
CA ALA A 4 -6.53 -13.42 5.21
C ALA A 4 -5.44 -13.61 6.27
N GLY A 5 -4.18 -13.59 5.86
CA GLY A 5 -3.02 -13.86 6.72
C GLY A 5 -2.27 -12.64 7.21
N GLU A 6 -2.66 -11.43 6.76
CA GLU A 6 -2.00 -10.17 7.10
C GLU A 6 -3.04 -9.14 7.55
N SER A 7 -2.61 -8.15 8.34
CA SER A 7 -3.51 -7.10 8.88
C SER A 7 -4.22 -6.29 7.79
N SER A 8 -3.56 -6.05 6.65
CA SER A 8 -4.19 -5.42 5.49
C SER A 8 -5.27 -6.30 4.86
N GLY A 9 -4.98 -7.60 4.73
CA GLY A 9 -5.93 -8.58 4.22
C GLY A 9 -7.16 -8.73 5.13
N ASP A 10 -6.95 -8.74 6.45
CA ASP A 10 -8.02 -8.73 7.46
C ASP A 10 -8.96 -7.53 7.28
N GLN A 11 -8.39 -6.33 7.10
CA GLN A 11 -9.19 -5.12 6.85
C GLN A 11 -9.98 -5.20 5.54
N HIS A 12 -9.34 -5.69 4.46
CA HIS A 12 -9.99 -5.81 3.15
C HIS A 12 -11.12 -6.83 3.16
N ALA A 13 -10.89 -7.99 3.78
CA ALA A 13 -11.92 -9.02 3.96
C ALA A 13 -13.09 -8.52 4.82
N ALA A 14 -12.80 -7.84 5.93
CA ALA A 14 -13.82 -7.26 6.82
C ALA A 14 -14.71 -6.24 6.09
N ASN A 15 -14.11 -5.32 5.34
CA ASN A 15 -14.85 -4.31 4.58
C ASN A 15 -15.70 -4.95 3.47
N MET A 16 -15.13 -5.91 2.74
CA MET A 16 -15.86 -6.67 1.74
C MET A 16 -17.05 -7.41 2.36
N PHE A 17 -16.86 -8.08 3.50
CA PHE A 17 -17.91 -8.85 4.14
C PHE A 17 -19.07 -7.97 4.63
N LYS A 18 -18.78 -6.76 5.17
CA LYS A 18 -19.82 -5.78 5.52
C LYS A 18 -20.66 -5.34 4.31
N GLU A 19 -20.01 -5.15 3.15
CA GLU A 19 -20.75 -4.81 1.91
C GLU A 19 -21.54 -6.02 1.39
N LEU A 20 -21.03 -7.24 1.56
CA LEU A 20 -21.71 -8.46 1.17
C LEU A 20 -22.98 -8.70 2.03
N GLN A 21 -22.92 -8.45 3.34
CA GLN A 21 -24.07 -8.54 4.25
C GLN A 21 -25.21 -7.58 3.88
N LYS A 22 -24.91 -6.41 3.29
CA LYS A 22 -25.94 -5.48 2.82
C LYS A 22 -26.73 -6.04 1.64
N GLN A 23 -26.12 -6.91 0.83
CA GLN A 23 -26.71 -7.49 -0.37
C GLN A 23 -27.33 -8.87 -0.09
N LEU A 24 -26.72 -9.62 0.82
CA LEU A 24 -27.12 -10.96 1.23
C LEU A 24 -27.19 -10.99 2.76
N PRO A 25 -28.35 -10.60 3.37
CA PRO A 25 -28.46 -10.48 4.83
C PRO A 25 -28.19 -11.78 5.60
N ASP A 26 -28.48 -12.94 4.96
CA ASP A 26 -28.30 -14.26 5.57
C ASP A 26 -26.93 -14.89 5.27
N VAL A 27 -25.99 -14.11 4.71
CA VAL A 27 -24.65 -14.63 4.40
C VAL A 27 -23.87 -14.93 5.65
N GLU A 28 -23.34 -16.15 5.74
CA GLU A 28 -22.43 -16.55 6.79
C GLU A 28 -20.98 -16.48 6.32
N GLY A 29 -20.12 -15.89 7.16
CA GLY A 29 -18.68 -15.79 6.92
C GLY A 29 -17.90 -16.56 7.98
N LEU A 30 -16.96 -17.39 7.53
CA LEU A 30 -16.03 -18.09 8.42
C LEU A 30 -14.63 -18.14 7.83
N GLY A 31 -13.60 -18.36 8.67
CA GLY A 31 -12.28 -18.61 8.11
C GLY A 31 -11.10 -18.12 8.96
N MET A 32 -10.01 -17.81 8.27
CA MET A 32 -8.78 -17.29 8.85
C MET A 32 -8.73 -15.75 8.66
N GLY A 33 -8.51 -15.03 9.74
CA GLY A 33 -8.42 -13.56 9.74
C GLY A 33 -8.08 -13.03 11.12
N GLY A 34 -8.33 -11.77 11.35
CA GLY A 34 -8.05 -11.08 12.60
C GLY A 34 -9.28 -10.41 13.21
N ALA A 35 -9.01 -9.49 14.14
CA ALA A 35 -10.04 -8.79 14.91
C ALA A 35 -11.02 -7.97 14.05
N LYS A 36 -10.60 -7.47 12.88
CA LYS A 36 -11.47 -6.66 12.01
C LYS A 36 -12.51 -7.51 11.30
N MET A 37 -12.14 -8.69 10.81
CA MET A 37 -13.08 -9.65 10.26
C MET A 37 -14.04 -10.15 11.34
N GLN A 38 -13.55 -10.44 12.55
CA GLN A 38 -14.39 -10.82 13.68
C GLN A 38 -15.42 -9.75 14.03
N GLN A 39 -15.00 -8.48 14.10
CA GLN A 39 -15.90 -7.33 14.32
C GLN A 39 -16.91 -7.12 13.18
N ALA A 40 -16.59 -7.57 11.98
CA ALA A 40 -17.50 -7.57 10.84
C ALA A 40 -18.51 -8.73 10.86
N GLY A 41 -18.42 -9.66 11.81
CA GLY A 41 -19.32 -10.80 11.95
C GLY A 41 -18.81 -12.10 11.29
N VAL A 42 -17.55 -12.17 10.88
CA VAL A 42 -16.95 -13.40 10.37
C VAL A 42 -16.53 -14.29 11.55
N ASP A 43 -16.92 -15.57 11.51
CA ASP A 43 -16.51 -16.58 12.50
C ASP A 43 -15.03 -16.96 12.28
N ILE A 44 -14.15 -16.47 13.14
CA ILE A 44 -12.70 -16.68 13.02
C ILE A 44 -12.32 -18.05 13.57
N ARG A 45 -12.00 -18.97 12.68
CA ARG A 45 -11.55 -20.35 12.97
C ARG A 45 -10.05 -20.41 13.25
N PHE A 46 -9.28 -19.45 12.76
CA PHE A 46 -7.85 -19.30 13.02
C PHE A 46 -7.48 -17.82 13.04
N ASP A 47 -6.90 -17.38 14.15
CA ASP A 47 -6.42 -16.00 14.28
C ASP A 47 -5.08 -15.83 13.54
N SER A 48 -5.09 -15.03 12.47
CA SER A 48 -3.94 -14.79 11.63
C SER A 48 -2.82 -14.00 12.32
N SER A 49 -3.09 -13.32 13.43
CA SER A 49 -2.06 -12.60 14.21
C SER A 49 -0.93 -13.52 14.67
N ASN A 50 -1.23 -14.81 14.89
CA ASN A 50 -0.26 -15.83 15.29
C ASN A 50 0.75 -16.18 14.17
N ILE A 51 0.44 -15.89 12.92
CA ILE A 51 1.29 -16.24 11.75
C ILE A 51 1.58 -15.05 10.84
N ALA A 52 1.17 -13.83 11.22
CA ALA A 52 1.43 -12.58 10.51
C ALA A 52 2.88 -12.15 10.69
N VAL A 53 3.82 -12.91 10.14
CA VAL A 53 5.26 -12.67 10.26
C VAL A 53 5.83 -12.16 8.94
N ILE A 54 6.68 -11.13 9.03
CA ILE A 54 7.36 -10.51 7.88
C ILE A 54 8.85 -10.84 7.96
N GLY A 55 9.32 -11.63 7.00
CA GLY A 55 10.73 -11.97 6.88
C GLY A 55 10.97 -13.48 6.75
N LEU A 56 12.05 -13.84 6.05
CA LEU A 56 12.37 -15.25 5.75
C LEU A 56 12.72 -16.05 7.02
N VAL A 57 13.37 -15.42 7.98
CA VAL A 57 13.79 -16.02 9.26
C VAL A 57 12.59 -16.26 10.16
N GLU A 58 11.68 -15.29 10.25
CA GLU A 58 10.45 -15.37 11.01
C GLU A 58 9.52 -16.45 10.44
N VAL A 59 9.39 -16.54 9.12
CA VAL A 59 8.62 -17.61 8.44
C VAL A 59 9.16 -18.99 8.77
N LEU A 60 10.49 -19.15 8.84
CA LEU A 60 11.10 -20.44 9.22
C LEU A 60 10.81 -20.80 10.67
N LYS A 61 10.79 -19.84 11.59
CA LYS A 61 10.44 -20.09 13.02
C LYS A 61 8.99 -20.51 13.20
N HIS A 62 8.07 -19.92 12.44
CA HIS A 62 6.62 -20.19 12.53
C HIS A 62 6.12 -21.20 11.49
N TYR A 63 7.03 -21.93 10.82
CA TYR A 63 6.66 -22.88 9.76
C TYR A 63 5.66 -23.95 10.23
N GLY A 64 5.81 -24.44 11.46
CA GLY A 64 4.88 -25.42 12.05
C GLY A 64 3.47 -24.87 12.22
N GLU A 65 3.34 -23.63 12.70
CA GLU A 65 2.06 -22.93 12.91
C GLU A 65 1.39 -22.61 11.56
N ILE A 66 2.15 -22.14 10.58
CA ILE A 66 1.66 -21.90 9.22
C ILE A 66 1.15 -23.20 8.58
N HIS A 67 1.85 -24.31 8.80
CA HIS A 67 1.44 -25.63 8.29
C HIS A 67 0.17 -26.14 9.00
N ALA A 68 0.08 -25.96 10.32
CA ALA A 68 -1.11 -26.31 11.11
C ALA A 68 -2.32 -25.47 10.68
N ALA A 69 -2.15 -24.17 10.48
CA ALA A 69 -3.18 -23.29 9.95
C ALA A 69 -3.67 -23.76 8.57
N LEU A 70 -2.76 -24.09 7.64
CA LEU A 70 -3.13 -24.58 6.33
C LEU A 70 -3.90 -25.92 6.40
N LYS A 71 -3.51 -26.83 7.30
CA LYS A 71 -4.21 -28.09 7.53
C LYS A 71 -5.60 -27.84 8.09
N LEU A 72 -5.73 -26.97 9.08
CA LEU A 72 -7.02 -26.56 9.66
C LEU A 72 -7.95 -26.00 8.57
N MET A 73 -7.47 -25.02 7.79
CA MET A 73 -8.27 -24.39 6.75
C MET A 73 -8.71 -25.39 5.66
N LYS A 74 -7.85 -26.36 5.29
CA LYS A 74 -8.25 -27.45 4.38
C LYS A 74 -9.33 -28.36 4.98
N ASN A 75 -9.24 -28.69 6.26
CA ASN A 75 -10.28 -29.49 6.92
C ASN A 75 -11.60 -28.72 6.94
N GLN A 76 -11.59 -27.42 7.23
CA GLN A 76 -12.77 -26.55 7.21
C GLN A 76 -13.42 -26.49 5.81
N LEU A 77 -12.61 -26.42 4.72
CA LEU A 77 -13.14 -26.49 3.36
C LEU A 77 -13.92 -27.78 3.06
N VAL A 78 -13.49 -28.90 3.67
CA VAL A 78 -14.15 -30.21 3.49
C VAL A 78 -15.39 -30.34 4.36
N SER A 79 -15.33 -29.92 5.65
CA SER A 79 -16.42 -30.05 6.61
C SER A 79 -17.55 -29.05 6.36
N GLU A 80 -17.22 -27.79 6.11
CA GLU A 80 -18.20 -26.72 5.96
C GLU A 80 -18.71 -26.57 4.52
N ARG A 81 -17.94 -27.03 3.53
CA ARG A 81 -18.24 -26.94 2.08
C ARG A 81 -18.77 -25.57 1.66
N PRO A 82 -18.01 -24.51 1.88
CA PRO A 82 -18.46 -23.14 1.58
C PRO A 82 -18.73 -22.98 0.07
N ASP A 83 -19.73 -22.19 -0.30
CA ASP A 83 -20.07 -21.89 -1.70
C ASP A 83 -18.94 -21.11 -2.42
N LEU A 84 -18.16 -20.33 -1.67
CA LEU A 84 -17.07 -19.52 -2.18
C LEU A 84 -15.91 -19.44 -1.18
N LEU A 85 -14.68 -19.69 -1.67
CA LEU A 85 -13.44 -19.38 -0.94
C LEU A 85 -12.91 -18.03 -1.45
N VAL A 86 -12.77 -17.05 -0.56
CA VAL A 86 -12.14 -15.75 -0.83
C VAL A 86 -10.74 -15.74 -0.21
N CYS A 87 -9.72 -15.80 -1.04
CA CYS A 87 -8.32 -15.67 -0.66
C CYS A 87 -7.89 -14.20 -0.75
N VAL A 88 -7.46 -13.60 0.37
CA VAL A 88 -7.06 -12.19 0.41
C VAL A 88 -5.56 -12.09 0.66
N ASP A 89 -4.80 -11.61 -0.34
CA ASP A 89 -3.32 -11.51 -0.31
C ASP A 89 -2.65 -12.83 0.17
N TYR A 90 -1.67 -12.79 1.07
CA TYR A 90 -0.98 -13.93 1.70
C TYR A 90 -0.59 -15.05 0.72
N LYS A 91 0.18 -14.67 -0.25
CA LYS A 91 0.42 -15.27 -1.58
C LYS A 91 0.60 -16.80 -1.62
N GLU A 92 1.63 -17.33 -0.91
CA GLU A 92 1.99 -18.76 -1.01
C GLU A 92 1.01 -19.66 -0.24
N PHE A 93 0.55 -19.20 0.90
CA PHE A 93 -0.43 -19.92 1.70
C PHE A 93 -1.75 -20.04 0.94
N ASN A 94 -2.26 -18.92 0.47
CA ASN A 94 -3.52 -18.85 -0.25
C ASN A 94 -3.47 -19.58 -1.60
N LEU A 95 -2.33 -19.60 -2.29
CA LEU A 95 -2.18 -20.42 -3.50
C LEU A 95 -2.32 -21.92 -3.21
N LYS A 96 -1.74 -22.41 -2.07
CA LYS A 96 -1.87 -23.82 -1.66
C LYS A 96 -3.30 -24.15 -1.24
N LEU A 97 -3.98 -23.23 -0.55
CA LEU A 97 -5.35 -23.38 -0.12
C LEU A 97 -6.31 -23.36 -1.34
N ALA A 98 -6.13 -22.42 -2.25
CA ALA A 98 -6.89 -22.29 -3.48
C ALA A 98 -6.82 -23.55 -4.37
N ARG A 99 -5.61 -24.08 -4.56
CA ARG A 99 -5.43 -25.36 -5.30
C ARG A 99 -6.21 -26.50 -4.67
N PHE A 100 -6.19 -26.59 -3.34
CA PHE A 100 -6.92 -27.62 -2.62
C PHE A 100 -8.43 -27.42 -2.78
N ALA A 101 -8.92 -26.20 -2.65
CA ALA A 101 -10.34 -25.86 -2.85
C ALA A 101 -10.83 -26.23 -4.26
N LYS A 102 -10.03 -25.94 -5.29
CA LYS A 102 -10.32 -26.34 -6.69
C LYS A 102 -10.42 -27.85 -6.86
N LEU A 103 -9.57 -28.63 -6.21
CA LEU A 103 -9.66 -30.10 -6.23
C LEU A 103 -10.92 -30.63 -5.52
N GLN A 104 -11.52 -29.85 -4.62
CA GLN A 104 -12.81 -30.16 -3.97
C GLN A 104 -14.02 -29.65 -4.77
N GLY A 105 -13.80 -29.02 -5.95
CA GLY A 105 -14.86 -28.46 -6.78
C GLY A 105 -15.44 -27.14 -6.27
N LEU A 106 -14.75 -26.46 -5.34
CA LEU A 106 -15.19 -25.19 -4.77
C LEU A 106 -14.80 -24.01 -5.67
N LYS A 107 -15.64 -22.96 -5.69
CA LYS A 107 -15.31 -21.68 -6.35
C LYS A 107 -14.27 -20.91 -5.54
N VAL A 108 -13.31 -20.31 -6.23
CA VAL A 108 -12.20 -19.57 -5.63
C VAL A 108 -12.08 -18.18 -6.23
N LEU A 109 -12.22 -17.16 -5.37
CA LEU A 109 -11.96 -15.76 -5.68
C LEU A 109 -10.66 -15.34 -4.99
N PHE A 110 -9.69 -14.82 -5.75
CA PHE A 110 -8.45 -14.30 -5.19
C PHE A 110 -8.45 -12.78 -5.25
N TYR A 111 -8.38 -12.13 -4.09
CA TYR A 111 -8.40 -10.69 -3.92
C TYR A 111 -7.02 -10.17 -3.52
N VAL A 112 -6.58 -9.10 -4.15
CA VAL A 112 -5.22 -8.54 -4.11
C VAL A 112 -4.21 -9.47 -4.76
N SER A 113 -4.01 -9.26 -6.06
CA SER A 113 -3.04 -9.98 -6.86
C SER A 113 -1.65 -9.99 -6.24
N PRO A 114 -0.94 -11.13 -6.21
CA PRO A 114 0.49 -11.10 -5.98
C PRO A 114 1.14 -10.24 -7.07
N GLN A 115 2.12 -9.43 -6.69
CA GLN A 115 2.81 -8.51 -7.60
C GLN A 115 3.60 -9.27 -8.69
N VAL A 116 2.90 -10.06 -9.52
CA VAL A 116 3.48 -10.89 -10.58
C VAL A 116 4.23 -10.05 -11.60
N TRP A 117 3.75 -8.84 -11.86
CA TRP A 117 4.36 -7.86 -12.74
C TRP A 117 5.76 -7.41 -12.28
N ALA A 118 6.02 -7.41 -10.97
CA ALA A 118 7.30 -6.96 -10.41
C ALA A 118 8.36 -8.08 -10.37
N TRP A 119 7.96 -9.32 -10.06
CA TRP A 119 8.91 -10.35 -9.70
C TRP A 119 8.90 -11.61 -10.57
N ARG A 120 7.74 -12.10 -11.00
CA ARG A 120 7.59 -13.40 -11.70
C ARG A 120 6.32 -13.44 -12.55
N PRO A 121 6.31 -12.84 -13.76
CA PRO A 121 5.13 -12.83 -14.62
C PRO A 121 4.56 -14.21 -14.92
N GLY A 122 5.40 -15.22 -15.11
CA GLY A 122 4.96 -16.61 -15.36
C GLY A 122 4.14 -17.27 -14.25
N ARG A 123 4.04 -16.65 -13.06
CA ARG A 123 3.16 -17.14 -11.98
C ARG A 123 1.68 -16.93 -12.26
N VAL A 124 1.33 -16.04 -13.19
CA VAL A 124 -0.07 -15.84 -13.63
C VAL A 124 -0.73 -17.17 -14.00
N VAL A 125 -0.07 -17.98 -14.82
CA VAL A 125 -0.54 -19.33 -15.21
C VAL A 125 -0.76 -20.22 -13.98
N THR A 126 0.14 -20.12 -13.00
CA THR A 126 0.07 -20.93 -11.77
C THR A 126 -1.14 -20.56 -10.92
N TYR A 127 -1.45 -19.25 -10.81
CA TYR A 127 -2.65 -18.77 -10.12
C TYR A 127 -3.89 -19.10 -10.92
N GLY A 128 -3.90 -18.89 -12.26
CA GLY A 128 -5.04 -19.18 -13.12
C GLY A 128 -5.55 -20.62 -13.01
N LYS A 129 -4.64 -21.59 -12.78
CA LYS A 129 -5.03 -23.00 -12.54
C LYS A 129 -5.66 -23.26 -11.17
N ALA A 130 -5.57 -22.31 -10.25
CA ALA A 130 -5.98 -22.47 -8.84
C ALA A 130 -7.21 -21.65 -8.48
N ILE A 131 -7.68 -20.76 -9.36
CA ILE A 131 -8.75 -19.79 -9.07
C ILE A 131 -9.79 -19.78 -10.19
N ASP A 132 -10.97 -19.27 -9.88
CA ASP A 132 -12.02 -18.99 -10.87
C ASP A 132 -12.01 -17.51 -11.28
N MET A 133 -11.59 -16.61 -10.37
CA MET A 133 -11.53 -15.19 -10.62
C MET A 133 -10.37 -14.54 -9.83
N MET A 134 -9.61 -13.68 -10.49
CA MET A 134 -8.64 -12.77 -9.87
C MET A 134 -9.24 -11.37 -9.76
N ALA A 135 -9.34 -10.83 -8.57
CA ALA A 135 -9.72 -9.45 -8.31
C ALA A 135 -8.46 -8.61 -8.07
N VAL A 136 -8.12 -7.73 -9.01
CA VAL A 136 -6.94 -6.90 -8.96
C VAL A 136 -7.26 -5.49 -8.46
N ILE A 137 -6.30 -4.87 -7.77
CA ILE A 137 -6.43 -3.53 -7.20
C ILE A 137 -5.70 -2.45 -8.01
N PHE A 138 -4.92 -2.84 -9.01
CA PHE A 138 -4.33 -1.92 -9.97
C PHE A 138 -4.83 -2.24 -11.39
N PRO A 139 -5.26 -1.23 -12.16
CA PRO A 139 -5.87 -1.46 -13.48
C PRO A 139 -4.88 -2.08 -14.48
N PHE A 140 -3.59 -1.78 -14.38
CA PHE A 140 -2.56 -2.34 -15.25
C PHE A 140 -2.32 -3.85 -15.03
N GLU A 141 -2.71 -4.39 -13.89
CA GLU A 141 -2.56 -5.82 -13.58
C GLU A 141 -3.45 -6.69 -14.47
N MET A 142 -4.59 -6.17 -14.93
CA MET A 142 -5.53 -6.90 -15.79
C MET A 142 -4.84 -7.47 -17.03
N ALA A 143 -3.98 -6.68 -17.69
CA ALA A 143 -3.31 -7.09 -18.92
C ALA A 143 -2.45 -8.36 -18.75
N TYR A 144 -1.84 -8.55 -17.58
CA TYR A 144 -1.03 -9.75 -17.29
C TYR A 144 -1.87 -11.02 -17.18
N TYR A 145 -3.07 -10.94 -16.60
CA TYR A 145 -3.97 -12.07 -16.44
C TYR A 145 -4.72 -12.37 -17.74
N GLN A 146 -5.17 -11.33 -18.46
CA GLN A 146 -5.83 -11.45 -19.77
C GLN A 146 -4.93 -12.10 -20.81
N ALA A 147 -3.62 -11.76 -20.82
CA ALA A 147 -2.66 -12.36 -21.74
C ALA A 147 -2.53 -13.89 -21.59
N GLU A 148 -2.85 -14.43 -20.41
CA GLU A 148 -2.81 -15.85 -20.09
C GLU A 148 -4.22 -16.48 -20.01
N ASN A 149 -5.25 -15.78 -20.48
CA ASN A 149 -6.66 -16.19 -20.45
C ASN A 149 -7.16 -16.53 -19.03
N VAL A 150 -6.64 -15.86 -17.99
CA VAL A 150 -7.11 -16.01 -16.61
C VAL A 150 -8.22 -14.98 -16.36
N PRO A 151 -9.40 -15.42 -15.86
CA PRO A 151 -10.47 -14.49 -15.53
C PRO A 151 -10.00 -13.46 -14.49
N VAL A 152 -10.16 -12.17 -14.81
CA VAL A 152 -9.69 -11.07 -13.98
C VAL A 152 -10.64 -9.89 -14.04
N THR A 153 -10.82 -9.24 -12.90
CA THR A 153 -11.62 -8.01 -12.77
C THR A 153 -10.86 -6.99 -11.94
N TYR A 154 -10.83 -5.74 -12.39
CA TYR A 154 -10.36 -4.61 -11.60
C TYR A 154 -11.49 -4.16 -10.67
N VAL A 155 -11.23 -4.16 -9.37
CA VAL A 155 -12.24 -3.83 -8.33
C VAL A 155 -12.05 -2.47 -7.68
N GLY A 156 -10.99 -1.74 -8.05
CA GLY A 156 -10.61 -0.49 -7.42
C GLY A 156 -9.55 -0.66 -6.33
N HIS A 157 -8.79 0.41 -6.08
CA HIS A 157 -7.75 0.38 -5.05
C HIS A 157 -8.32 0.85 -3.71
N PRO A 158 -8.13 0.08 -2.61
CA PRO A 158 -8.71 0.42 -1.30
C PRO A 158 -8.27 1.78 -0.73
N SER A 159 -7.09 2.28 -1.13
CA SER A 159 -6.63 3.59 -0.70
C SER A 159 -7.49 4.74 -1.23
N VAL A 160 -8.22 4.57 -2.35
CA VAL A 160 -9.09 5.63 -2.89
C VAL A 160 -10.22 5.93 -1.92
N ASP A 161 -10.76 4.91 -1.26
CA ASP A 161 -11.83 5.08 -0.26
C ASP A 161 -11.31 5.64 1.07
N LYS A 162 -10.02 5.40 1.38
CA LYS A 162 -9.42 5.74 2.67
C LYS A 162 -8.76 7.12 2.67
N VAL A 163 -8.17 7.51 1.54
CA VAL A 163 -7.31 8.69 1.45
C VAL A 163 -8.13 9.95 1.24
N HIS A 164 -8.57 10.53 2.33
CA HIS A 164 -9.20 11.86 2.38
C HIS A 164 -8.78 12.57 3.68
N PRO A 165 -8.49 13.87 3.62
CA PRO A 165 -8.25 14.67 4.81
C PRO A 165 -9.48 14.72 5.71
N LEU A 166 -9.27 14.88 7.01
CA LEU A 166 -10.33 15.00 8.00
C LEU A 166 -10.85 16.43 8.10
N HIS A 167 -9.99 17.42 7.81
CA HIS A 167 -10.26 18.83 7.92
C HIS A 167 -10.02 19.54 6.59
N SER A 168 -10.45 20.78 6.49
CA SER A 168 -10.07 21.65 5.37
C SER A 168 -8.60 22.07 5.48
N LYS A 169 -7.97 22.38 4.35
CA LYS A 169 -6.58 22.85 4.33
C LYS A 169 -6.36 24.08 5.22
N ALA A 170 -7.33 24.99 5.31
CA ALA A 170 -7.24 26.19 6.15
C ALA A 170 -7.27 25.87 7.64
N GLU A 171 -8.10 24.90 8.07
CA GLU A 171 -8.13 24.42 9.45
C GLU A 171 -6.81 23.74 9.81
N ASP A 172 -6.24 22.92 8.91
CA ASP A 172 -4.98 22.24 9.17
C ASP A 172 -3.80 23.21 9.25
N TYR A 173 -3.79 24.27 8.44
CA TYR A 173 -2.77 25.31 8.57
C TYR A 173 -2.80 25.93 9.97
N ALA A 174 -3.99 26.21 10.51
CA ALA A 174 -4.15 26.73 11.87
C ALA A 174 -3.74 25.68 12.94
N ASN A 175 -4.22 24.44 12.79
CA ASN A 175 -3.96 23.35 13.73
C ASN A 175 -2.47 23.00 13.84
N PHE A 176 -1.75 23.05 12.71
CA PHE A 176 -0.33 22.73 12.63
C PHE A 176 0.59 23.95 12.81
N SER A 177 0.01 25.12 13.07
CA SER A 177 0.73 26.41 13.21
C SER A 177 1.55 26.75 11.96
N LEU A 178 1.01 26.46 10.77
CA LEU A 178 1.62 26.76 9.49
C LEU A 178 1.14 28.13 8.97
N THR A 179 1.99 28.81 8.17
CA THR A 179 1.62 30.03 7.48
C THR A 179 1.47 29.80 5.97
N THR A 180 0.52 30.49 5.35
CA THR A 180 0.29 30.45 3.90
C THR A 180 1.30 31.29 3.11
N GLU A 181 2.12 32.10 3.79
CA GLU A 181 3.10 33.00 3.16
C GLU A 181 4.38 32.26 2.73
N SER A 182 4.58 31.03 3.16
CA SER A 182 5.79 30.28 2.94
C SER A 182 5.51 28.83 2.54
N PRO A 183 6.30 28.26 1.62
CA PRO A 183 6.12 26.88 1.19
C PRO A 183 6.22 25.88 2.34
N VAL A 184 5.38 24.84 2.28
CA VAL A 184 5.38 23.70 3.21
C VAL A 184 5.93 22.47 2.52
N VAL A 185 7.00 21.88 3.07
CA VAL A 185 7.63 20.66 2.55
C VAL A 185 7.40 19.50 3.50
N GLY A 186 6.80 18.43 3.00
CA GLY A 186 6.57 17.20 3.75
C GLY A 186 7.79 16.27 3.73
N LEU A 187 8.11 15.67 4.89
CA LEU A 187 9.10 14.61 5.03
C LEU A 187 8.37 13.31 5.41
N LEU A 188 8.33 12.35 4.49
CA LEU A 188 7.72 11.03 4.71
C LEU A 188 8.79 9.92 4.59
N PRO A 189 9.62 9.75 5.62
CA PRO A 189 10.79 8.85 5.56
C PRO A 189 10.46 7.36 5.67
N GLY A 190 9.18 7.01 5.75
CA GLY A 190 8.68 5.65 5.87
C GLY A 190 8.04 5.33 7.21
N SER A 191 7.53 4.10 7.33
CA SER A 191 6.83 3.59 8.53
C SER A 191 7.60 2.50 9.27
N ARG A 192 8.81 2.14 8.83
CA ARG A 192 9.65 1.12 9.47
C ARG A 192 10.91 1.74 10.03
N VAL A 193 11.36 1.23 11.17
CA VAL A 193 12.60 1.69 11.84
C VAL A 193 13.79 1.75 10.88
N ASN A 194 13.96 0.75 10.02
CA ASN A 194 15.05 0.71 9.05
C ASN A 194 14.91 1.74 7.92
N GLU A 195 13.70 2.14 7.57
CA GLU A 195 13.42 3.21 6.62
C GLU A 195 13.78 4.56 7.24
N ILE A 196 13.31 4.84 8.46
CA ILE A 196 13.66 6.04 9.23
C ILE A 196 15.19 6.20 9.32
N LYS A 197 15.90 5.16 9.77
CA LYS A 197 17.36 5.19 9.92
C LYS A 197 18.11 5.52 8.63
N ARG A 198 17.58 5.13 7.47
CA ARG A 198 18.24 5.33 6.18
C ARG A 198 17.82 6.61 5.48
N MET A 199 16.57 7.03 5.64
CA MET A 199 15.98 8.11 4.84
C MET A 199 15.87 9.42 5.60
N LEU A 200 15.50 9.39 6.89
CA LEU A 200 15.32 10.63 7.66
C LEU A 200 16.58 11.50 7.70
N PRO A 201 17.81 10.99 7.93
CA PRO A 201 19.01 11.84 7.97
C PRO A 201 19.25 12.61 6.67
N VAL A 202 19.08 11.99 5.52
CA VAL A 202 19.29 12.66 4.23
C VAL A 202 18.17 13.65 3.91
N MET A 203 16.93 13.38 4.34
CA MET A 203 15.80 14.31 4.18
C MET A 203 15.97 15.54 5.08
N LEU A 204 16.43 15.39 6.32
CA LEU A 204 16.74 16.49 7.22
C LEU A 204 17.87 17.37 6.65
N ALA A 205 18.96 16.78 6.18
CA ALA A 205 20.04 17.53 5.55
C ALA A 205 19.59 18.26 4.27
N ALA A 206 18.64 17.67 3.51
CA ALA A 206 18.03 18.35 2.38
C ALA A 206 17.15 19.53 2.82
N ALA A 207 16.39 19.38 3.91
CA ALA A 207 15.62 20.47 4.52
C ALA A 207 16.52 21.62 4.96
N GLU A 208 17.65 21.34 5.62
CA GLU A 208 18.66 22.33 5.98
C GLU A 208 19.22 23.08 4.75
N LYS A 209 19.51 22.35 3.68
CA LYS A 209 19.95 22.94 2.43
C LYS A 209 18.89 23.85 1.79
N LEU A 210 17.63 23.46 1.86
CA LEU A 210 16.50 24.26 1.37
C LEU A 210 16.36 25.57 2.18
N LEU A 211 16.55 25.51 3.51
CA LEU A 211 16.56 26.72 4.37
C LEU A 211 17.65 27.74 4.01
N GLN A 212 18.76 27.30 3.42
CA GLN A 212 19.79 28.23 2.93
C GLN A 212 19.29 29.11 1.77
N SER A 213 18.33 28.58 0.97
CA SER A 213 17.71 29.32 -0.14
C SER A 213 16.44 30.08 0.25
N ASN A 214 15.69 29.58 1.22
CA ASN A 214 14.48 30.22 1.75
C ASN A 214 14.34 29.94 3.26
N LYS A 215 14.70 30.91 4.08
CA LYS A 215 14.67 30.80 5.56
C LYS A 215 13.26 30.64 6.17
N MET A 216 12.22 31.00 5.41
CA MET A 216 10.84 30.93 5.85
C MET A 216 10.17 29.60 5.50
N MET A 217 10.87 28.66 4.82
CA MET A 217 10.33 27.37 4.44
C MET A 217 9.94 26.55 5.67
N GLN A 218 8.78 25.92 5.60
CA GLN A 218 8.19 25.16 6.70
C GLN A 218 8.31 23.67 6.41
N PHE A 219 8.55 22.86 7.44
CA PHE A 219 8.68 21.42 7.28
C PHE A 219 7.74 20.68 8.22
N VAL A 220 7.05 19.67 7.67
CA VAL A 220 6.12 18.81 8.40
C VAL A 220 6.48 17.34 8.22
N LEU A 221 6.27 16.52 9.26
CA LEU A 221 6.52 15.10 9.24
C LEU A 221 5.35 14.36 9.88
N PRO A 222 4.53 13.63 9.10
CA PRO A 222 3.53 12.75 9.68
C PRO A 222 4.21 11.53 10.30
N GLN A 223 4.03 11.34 11.60
CA GLN A 223 4.58 10.20 12.33
C GLN A 223 3.69 8.97 12.14
N ALA A 224 4.26 7.88 11.67
CA ALA A 224 3.58 6.59 11.63
C ALA A 224 3.48 5.97 13.04
N ASP A 225 2.35 5.30 13.34
CA ASP A 225 2.07 4.70 14.66
C ASP A 225 3.13 3.68 15.10
N SER A 226 3.79 3.03 14.12
CA SER A 226 4.85 2.04 14.36
C SER A 226 6.21 2.65 14.75
N ILE A 227 6.32 3.99 14.74
CA ILE A 227 7.57 4.72 15.02
C ILE A 227 7.47 5.44 16.34
N SER A 228 8.39 5.15 17.26
CA SER A 228 8.41 5.78 18.58
C SER A 228 8.90 7.23 18.54
N ASP A 229 8.45 8.03 19.52
CA ASP A 229 8.85 9.42 19.68
C ASP A 229 10.36 9.52 19.92
N GLU A 230 10.94 8.65 20.73
CA GLU A 230 12.35 8.63 21.07
C GLU A 230 13.22 8.46 19.82
N LEU A 231 12.80 7.56 18.92
CA LEU A 231 13.53 7.35 17.68
C LEU A 231 13.52 8.62 16.81
N LEU A 232 12.37 9.26 16.63
CA LEU A 232 12.30 10.50 15.84
C LEU A 232 13.08 11.63 16.49
N GLN A 233 12.90 11.86 17.79
CA GLN A 233 13.57 12.92 18.52
C GLN A 233 15.10 12.77 18.45
N SER A 234 15.64 11.55 18.46
CA SER A 234 17.08 11.32 18.33
C SER A 234 17.69 11.88 17.03
N TYR A 235 16.90 12.02 15.97
CA TYR A 235 17.30 12.64 14.71
C TYR A 235 16.96 14.13 14.64
N LEU A 236 15.78 14.51 15.11
CA LEU A 236 15.27 15.88 14.99
C LEU A 236 16.05 16.88 15.84
N GLN A 237 16.48 16.49 17.05
CA GLN A 237 17.29 17.34 17.93
C GLN A 237 18.65 17.74 17.33
N ALA A 238 19.18 16.93 16.41
CA ALA A 238 20.46 17.21 15.76
C ALA A 238 20.32 18.10 14.52
N SER A 239 19.09 18.36 14.04
CA SER A 239 18.84 19.15 12.84
C SER A 239 18.52 20.60 13.19
N PRO A 240 19.13 21.59 12.50
CA PRO A 240 18.75 22.98 12.62
C PRO A 240 17.41 23.31 11.94
N ALA A 241 16.88 22.42 11.11
CA ALA A 241 15.56 22.59 10.52
C ALA A 241 14.48 22.30 11.56
N ASN A 242 13.60 23.26 11.80
CA ASN A 242 12.44 23.06 12.66
C ASN A 242 11.40 22.20 11.91
N ILE A 243 11.18 20.96 12.37
CA ILE A 243 10.23 20.02 11.79
C ILE A 243 9.02 19.88 12.70
N THR A 244 7.83 20.25 12.20
CA THR A 244 6.57 20.04 12.92
C THR A 244 6.16 18.58 12.73
N VAL A 245 6.18 17.79 13.83
CA VAL A 245 5.76 16.38 13.83
C VAL A 245 4.27 16.30 14.15
N ILE A 246 3.51 15.62 13.27
CA ILE A 246 2.05 15.47 13.41
C ILE A 246 1.72 13.97 13.49
N LYS A 247 0.90 13.59 14.50
CA LYS A 247 0.44 12.21 14.71
C LYS A 247 -0.98 12.01 14.19
N ASN A 248 -1.28 10.81 13.72
CA ASN A 248 -2.63 10.34 13.39
C ASN A 248 -3.38 11.12 12.29
N GLN A 249 -2.73 12.05 11.59
CA GLN A 249 -3.34 12.90 10.56
C GLN A 249 -2.47 12.95 9.29
N PRO A 250 -2.06 11.80 8.70
CA PRO A 250 -1.13 11.80 7.56
C PRO A 250 -1.72 12.51 6.32
N TYR A 251 -3.01 12.40 6.07
CA TYR A 251 -3.64 12.98 4.87
C TYR A 251 -3.82 14.49 5.00
N ASP A 252 -4.10 14.97 6.21
CA ASP A 252 -4.17 16.39 6.54
C ASP A 252 -2.80 17.05 6.41
N VAL A 253 -1.74 16.35 6.81
CA VAL A 253 -0.35 16.79 6.57
C VAL A 253 -0.04 16.86 5.07
N ILE A 254 -0.38 15.81 4.30
CA ILE A 254 -0.09 15.74 2.85
C ILE A 254 -0.78 16.88 2.10
N GLN A 255 -2.06 17.19 2.41
CA GLN A 255 -2.78 18.28 1.74
C GLN A 255 -2.20 19.67 2.01
N CYS A 256 -1.51 19.86 3.15
CA CYS A 256 -0.84 21.12 3.46
C CYS A 256 0.44 21.34 2.69
N CYS A 257 1.06 20.27 2.15
CA CYS A 257 2.36 20.35 1.53
C CYS A 257 2.30 20.92 0.10
N ASP A 258 3.31 21.72 -0.24
CA ASP A 258 3.57 22.21 -1.59
C ASP A 258 4.50 21.26 -2.37
N ALA A 259 5.38 20.54 -1.65
CA ALA A 259 6.21 19.46 -2.17
C ALA A 259 6.47 18.43 -1.07
N ILE A 260 6.69 17.17 -1.44
CA ILE A 260 6.95 16.09 -0.48
C ILE A 260 8.18 15.29 -0.89
N MET A 261 9.09 15.05 0.08
CA MET A 261 10.10 14.01 0.01
C MET A 261 9.54 12.73 0.61
N THR A 262 9.35 11.67 -0.18
CA THR A 262 8.76 10.42 0.31
C THR A 262 9.60 9.20 -0.04
N THR A 263 9.39 8.11 0.70
CA THR A 263 9.92 6.80 0.34
C THR A 263 9.00 6.06 -0.65
N SER A 264 9.54 5.05 -1.35
CA SER A 264 8.72 4.17 -2.17
C SER A 264 7.86 3.26 -1.27
N GLY A 265 6.56 3.21 -1.55
CA GLY A 265 5.58 2.40 -0.83
C GLY A 265 4.16 2.93 -1.02
N THR A 266 3.24 2.48 -0.19
CA THR A 266 1.83 2.91 -0.22
C THR A 266 1.68 4.43 -0.03
N ALA A 267 2.55 5.05 0.78
CA ALA A 267 2.53 6.50 0.99
C ALA A 267 2.66 7.28 -0.33
N SER A 268 3.50 6.84 -1.27
CA SER A 268 3.63 7.51 -2.57
C SER A 268 2.34 7.48 -3.41
N LEU A 269 1.54 6.41 -3.26
CA LEU A 269 0.22 6.33 -3.89
C LEU A 269 -0.79 7.23 -3.19
N GLU A 270 -0.77 7.29 -1.86
CA GLU A 270 -1.65 8.15 -1.07
C GLU A 270 -1.40 9.64 -1.38
N ILE A 271 -0.12 10.04 -1.53
CA ILE A 271 0.27 11.38 -1.98
C ILE A 271 -0.25 11.66 -3.40
N ALA A 272 -0.17 10.67 -4.31
CA ALA A 272 -0.67 10.81 -5.68
C ALA A 272 -2.20 10.97 -5.72
N ILE A 273 -2.95 10.24 -4.89
CA ILE A 273 -4.41 10.37 -4.74
C ILE A 273 -4.79 11.79 -4.27
N LEU A 274 -4.00 12.36 -3.36
CA LEU A 274 -4.16 13.74 -2.89
C LEU A 274 -3.60 14.80 -3.86
N GLN A 275 -2.99 14.35 -4.97
CA GLN A 275 -2.45 15.21 -6.01
C GLN A 275 -1.41 16.21 -5.48
N THR A 276 -0.57 15.78 -4.53
CA THR A 276 0.53 16.61 -4.00
C THR A 276 1.83 16.29 -4.73
N PRO A 277 2.57 17.30 -5.22
CA PRO A 277 3.85 17.08 -5.88
C PRO A 277 4.87 16.40 -4.97
N MET A 278 5.68 15.48 -5.51
CA MET A 278 6.61 14.71 -4.70
C MET A 278 7.88 14.33 -5.44
N VAL A 279 8.92 14.02 -4.66
CA VAL A 279 10.09 13.25 -5.07
C VAL A 279 10.15 11.96 -4.27
N ILE A 280 10.35 10.84 -4.95
CA ILE A 280 10.48 9.51 -4.33
C ILE A 280 11.96 9.22 -4.14
N ALA A 281 12.36 8.89 -2.92
CA ALA A 281 13.74 8.54 -2.58
C ALA A 281 13.77 7.22 -1.84
N TYR A 282 14.62 6.28 -2.25
CA TYR A 282 14.65 4.97 -1.62
C TYR A 282 16.04 4.35 -1.56
N ARG A 283 16.43 3.93 -0.35
CA ARG A 283 17.66 3.17 -0.07
C ARG A 283 17.35 1.81 0.53
N LEU A 284 17.77 0.77 -0.15
CA LEU A 284 17.80 -0.60 0.37
C LEU A 284 19.16 -0.90 1.02
N SER A 285 19.24 -1.99 1.79
CA SER A 285 20.57 -2.53 2.13
C SER A 285 21.31 -2.94 0.86
N ALA A 286 22.63 -2.86 0.86
CA ALA A 286 23.45 -3.21 -0.31
C ALA A 286 23.14 -4.65 -0.82
N ILE A 287 22.96 -5.58 0.11
CA ILE A 287 22.63 -6.99 -0.19
C ILE A 287 21.24 -7.07 -0.85
N THR A 288 20.23 -6.43 -0.25
CA THR A 288 18.85 -6.44 -0.79
C THR A 288 18.80 -5.79 -2.17
N TYR A 289 19.52 -4.68 -2.36
CA TYR A 289 19.58 -4.00 -3.66
C TYR A 289 20.24 -4.84 -4.74
N PHE A 290 21.34 -5.53 -4.40
CA PHE A 290 22.00 -6.43 -5.33
C PHE A 290 21.04 -7.48 -5.88
N PHE A 291 20.27 -8.15 -5.02
CA PHE A 291 19.27 -9.11 -5.45
C PHE A 291 18.09 -8.47 -6.17
N ALA A 292 17.59 -7.34 -5.67
CA ALA A 292 16.46 -6.63 -6.28
C ALA A 292 16.75 -6.22 -7.72
N LYS A 293 17.96 -5.75 -8.02
CA LYS A 293 18.41 -5.34 -9.35
C LYS A 293 18.27 -6.45 -10.41
N TYR A 294 18.43 -7.72 -10.00
CA TYR A 294 18.33 -8.88 -10.90
C TYR A 294 16.96 -9.55 -10.91
N LEU A 295 16.15 -9.31 -9.89
CA LEU A 295 14.86 -9.99 -9.72
C LEU A 295 13.66 -9.11 -10.08
N VAL A 296 13.82 -7.80 -10.03
CA VAL A 296 12.72 -6.84 -10.28
C VAL A 296 12.73 -6.43 -11.74
N ASN A 297 11.64 -6.68 -12.45
CA ASN A 297 11.46 -6.38 -13.88
C ASN A 297 10.73 -5.05 -14.13
N THR A 298 10.65 -4.17 -13.14
CA THR A 298 10.00 -2.87 -13.32
C THR A 298 11.00 -1.76 -13.58
N LYS A 299 10.65 -0.86 -14.50
CA LYS A 299 11.44 0.35 -14.78
C LYS A 299 11.39 1.36 -13.63
N PHE A 300 10.32 1.31 -12.83
CA PHE A 300 10.00 2.25 -11.76
C PHE A 300 9.78 1.50 -10.44
N ILE A 301 10.03 2.20 -9.30
CA ILE A 301 9.78 1.68 -7.96
C ILE A 301 8.59 2.37 -7.27
N GLY A 302 8.24 3.57 -7.70
CA GLY A 302 7.12 4.33 -7.17
C GLY A 302 5.81 3.96 -7.84
N LEU A 303 4.78 3.69 -7.04
CA LEU A 303 3.46 3.33 -7.56
C LEU A 303 2.87 4.36 -8.53
N PRO A 304 3.03 5.68 -8.34
CA PRO A 304 2.55 6.66 -9.31
C PRO A 304 3.15 6.45 -10.72
N ASN A 305 4.46 6.24 -10.81
CA ASN A 305 5.15 6.01 -12.08
C ASN A 305 4.76 4.67 -12.72
N ILE A 306 4.58 3.62 -11.89
CA ILE A 306 4.14 2.30 -12.34
C ILE A 306 2.73 2.36 -12.94
N ILE A 307 1.80 3.04 -12.26
CA ILE A 307 0.41 3.20 -12.71
C ILE A 307 0.34 4.10 -13.97
N ALA A 308 1.16 5.15 -14.01
CA ALA A 308 1.28 6.01 -15.19
C ALA A 308 1.88 5.27 -16.39
N GLY A 309 2.75 4.28 -16.16
CA GLY A 309 3.56 3.60 -17.18
C GLY A 309 4.75 4.44 -17.66
N LYS A 310 5.01 5.57 -17.02
CA LYS A 310 6.09 6.54 -17.35
C LYS A 310 6.54 7.28 -16.08
N GLY A 311 7.73 7.91 -16.14
CA GLY A 311 8.25 8.73 -15.05
C GLY A 311 7.52 10.07 -14.97
N ILE A 312 6.56 10.18 -14.06
CA ILE A 312 5.78 11.40 -13.79
C ILE A 312 6.28 12.13 -12.53
N VAL A 313 6.93 11.41 -11.64
CA VAL A 313 7.63 11.95 -10.46
C VAL A 313 9.07 11.44 -10.46
N LYS A 314 10.00 12.25 -9.97
CA LYS A 314 11.41 11.86 -9.89
C LYS A 314 11.61 10.73 -8.88
N GLU A 315 12.37 9.70 -9.27
CA GLU A 315 12.84 8.64 -8.39
C GLU A 315 14.34 8.74 -8.20
N LEU A 316 14.76 8.88 -6.95
CA LEU A 316 16.16 8.83 -6.54
C LEU A 316 16.41 7.51 -5.82
N ILE A 317 17.32 6.68 -6.36
CA ILE A 317 17.51 5.31 -5.87
C ILE A 317 18.97 5.14 -5.46
N GLN A 318 19.19 4.55 -4.28
CA GLN A 318 20.52 4.20 -3.74
C GLN A 318 21.49 5.39 -3.72
N GLN A 319 22.53 5.38 -4.59
CA GLN A 319 23.54 6.44 -4.65
C GLN A 319 23.01 7.75 -5.20
N ASP A 320 21.87 7.75 -5.89
CA ASP A 320 21.20 8.97 -6.34
C ASP A 320 20.45 9.70 -5.22
N VAL A 321 20.23 9.03 -4.09
CA VAL A 321 19.66 9.68 -2.90
C VAL A 321 20.74 10.51 -2.23
N THR A 322 20.96 11.73 -2.69
CA THR A 322 21.88 12.71 -2.08
C THR A 322 21.12 13.94 -1.64
N VAL A 323 21.71 14.67 -0.71
CA VAL A 323 21.17 15.95 -0.20
C VAL A 323 20.93 16.92 -1.33
N GLU A 324 21.90 17.02 -2.27
CA GLU A 324 21.87 17.92 -3.40
C GLU A 324 20.72 17.60 -4.35
N LYS A 325 20.55 16.32 -4.71
CA LYS A 325 19.50 15.89 -5.65
C LYS A 325 18.12 16.02 -5.05
N LEU A 326 17.95 15.68 -3.77
CA LEU A 326 16.68 15.87 -3.05
C LEU A 326 16.29 17.34 -2.97
N ALA A 327 17.19 18.19 -2.49
CA ALA A 327 16.93 19.62 -2.36
C ALA A 327 16.70 20.29 -3.74
N ALA A 328 17.47 19.90 -4.76
CA ALA A 328 17.30 20.42 -6.12
C ALA A 328 15.92 20.07 -6.71
N GLU A 329 15.46 18.83 -6.51
CA GLU A 329 14.15 18.41 -7.01
C GLU A 329 13.01 19.13 -6.28
N VAL A 330 13.06 19.22 -4.94
CA VAL A 330 12.06 19.99 -4.18
C VAL A 330 12.06 21.45 -4.61
N LYS A 331 13.23 22.05 -4.80
CA LYS A 331 13.35 23.43 -5.29
C LYS A 331 12.74 23.58 -6.68
N GLN A 332 12.98 22.64 -7.60
CA GLN A 332 12.38 22.66 -8.92
C GLN A 332 10.87 22.60 -8.87
N ILE A 333 10.29 21.72 -8.01
CA ILE A 333 8.83 21.62 -7.80
C ILE A 333 8.26 22.96 -7.30
N LEU A 334 8.98 23.67 -6.42
CA LEU A 334 8.49 24.90 -5.80
C LEU A 334 8.64 26.12 -6.72
N ASP A 335 9.73 26.22 -7.47
CA ASP A 335 10.10 27.41 -8.23
C ASP A 335 9.63 27.36 -9.70
N ASP A 336 9.56 26.16 -10.31
CA ASP A 336 9.18 25.97 -11.71
C ASP A 336 7.70 25.62 -11.81
N LYS A 337 6.88 26.62 -12.13
CA LYS A 337 5.42 26.48 -12.24
C LYS A 337 4.99 25.49 -13.32
N ASP A 338 5.68 25.44 -14.44
CA ASP A 338 5.33 24.56 -15.57
C ASP A 338 5.67 23.09 -15.23
N TYR A 339 6.83 22.87 -14.60
CA TYR A 339 7.21 21.55 -14.08
C TYR A 339 6.20 21.05 -13.04
N ARG A 340 5.87 21.89 -12.07
CA ARG A 340 4.86 21.58 -11.06
C ARG A 340 3.50 21.27 -11.67
N GLN A 341 3.02 22.09 -12.61
CA GLN A 341 1.72 21.89 -13.23
C GLN A 341 1.67 20.60 -14.06
N THR A 342 2.75 20.28 -14.76
CA THR A 342 2.88 19.02 -15.48
C THR A 342 2.76 17.83 -14.53
N MET A 343 3.46 17.85 -13.39
CA MET A 343 3.38 16.79 -12.37
C MET A 343 1.95 16.66 -11.81
N LEU A 344 1.29 17.78 -11.50
CA LEU A 344 -0.10 17.78 -11.00
C LEU A 344 -1.08 17.16 -12.00
N ASN A 345 -0.96 17.51 -13.27
CA ASN A 345 -1.80 16.93 -14.33
C ASN A 345 -1.59 15.41 -14.46
N GLU A 346 -0.35 14.95 -14.36
CA GLU A 346 -0.04 13.52 -14.40
C GLU A 346 -0.54 12.77 -13.17
N LEU A 347 -0.45 13.38 -11.98
CA LEU A 347 -1.01 12.80 -10.75
C LEU A 347 -2.54 12.72 -10.83
N ALA A 348 -3.20 13.70 -11.44
CA ALA A 348 -4.64 13.65 -11.69
C ALA A 348 -5.03 12.46 -12.58
N ILE A 349 -4.24 12.18 -13.65
CA ILE A 349 -4.46 11.01 -14.50
C ILE A 349 -4.25 9.70 -13.71
N VAL A 350 -3.27 9.64 -12.82
CA VAL A 350 -3.07 8.47 -11.94
C VAL A 350 -4.28 8.25 -11.05
N LYS A 351 -4.80 9.32 -10.42
CA LYS A 351 -6.00 9.27 -9.60
C LYS A 351 -7.22 8.79 -10.40
N GLU A 352 -7.41 9.31 -11.61
CA GLU A 352 -8.49 8.89 -12.50
C GLU A 352 -8.41 7.40 -12.84
N LYS A 353 -7.21 6.89 -13.16
CA LYS A 353 -6.98 5.45 -13.42
C LYS A 353 -7.33 4.55 -12.25
N LEU A 354 -7.19 5.05 -11.01
CA LEU A 354 -7.58 4.32 -9.79
C LEU A 354 -9.09 4.32 -9.55
N GLY A 355 -9.86 5.09 -10.31
CA GLY A 355 -11.31 5.13 -10.24
C GLY A 355 -11.85 5.95 -9.07
N GLN A 356 -13.17 5.86 -8.89
CA GLN A 356 -13.94 6.68 -7.94
C GLN A 356 -14.03 6.06 -6.52
N GLY A 357 -13.30 4.98 -6.23
CA GLY A 357 -13.43 4.23 -4.99
C GLY A 357 -14.48 3.10 -5.08
N GLY A 358 -15.01 2.68 -3.92
CA GLY A 358 -15.99 1.59 -3.85
C GLY A 358 -15.35 0.20 -3.97
N GLY A 359 -14.04 0.07 -3.77
CA GLY A 359 -13.33 -1.21 -3.94
C GLY A 359 -13.94 -2.35 -3.14
N SER A 360 -14.34 -2.10 -1.90
CA SER A 360 -14.99 -3.12 -1.06
C SER A 360 -16.38 -3.52 -1.57
N LYS A 361 -17.14 -2.55 -2.08
CA LYS A 361 -18.44 -2.81 -2.70
C LYS A 361 -18.29 -3.59 -3.99
N ASN A 362 -17.38 -3.20 -4.87
CA ASN A 362 -17.11 -3.91 -6.13
C ASN A 362 -16.67 -5.37 -5.88
N MET A 363 -15.91 -5.60 -4.81
CA MET A 363 -15.55 -6.94 -4.37
C MET A 363 -16.76 -7.76 -3.91
N ALA A 364 -17.68 -7.14 -3.16
CA ALA A 364 -18.92 -7.80 -2.74
C ALA A 364 -19.80 -8.12 -3.95
N ASP A 365 -19.97 -7.18 -4.89
CA ASP A 365 -20.72 -7.36 -6.13
C ASP A 365 -20.15 -8.54 -6.96
N LEU A 366 -18.83 -8.63 -7.05
CA LEU A 366 -18.14 -9.73 -7.73
C LEU A 366 -18.40 -11.07 -7.04
N ALA A 367 -18.34 -11.11 -5.71
CA ALA A 367 -18.61 -12.32 -4.93
C ALA A 367 -20.07 -12.77 -5.10
N VAL A 368 -21.05 -11.84 -5.06
CA VAL A 368 -22.47 -12.15 -5.34
C VAL A 368 -22.64 -12.75 -6.72
N THR A 369 -21.99 -12.16 -7.72
CA THR A 369 -22.02 -12.70 -9.10
C THR A 369 -21.49 -14.13 -9.16
N MET A 370 -20.40 -14.41 -8.46
CA MET A 370 -19.81 -15.75 -8.41
C MET A 370 -20.66 -16.74 -7.61
N LEU A 371 -21.36 -16.31 -6.56
CA LEU A 371 -22.26 -17.16 -5.79
C LEU A 371 -23.48 -17.58 -6.61
N ASN A 372 -23.98 -16.72 -7.48
CA ASN A 372 -25.16 -16.95 -8.31
C ASN A 372 -24.85 -17.68 -9.64
N SER A 373 -23.61 -17.85 -10.02
CA SER A 373 -23.17 -18.57 -11.23
C SER A 373 -22.96 -20.07 -10.95
#